data_6d873b1ec66a7c77722498d6d766074d
#
_entry.id   6d873b1ec66a7c77722498d6d766074d
#
_cell.length_a   1.000
_cell.length_b   1.000
_cell.length_c   1.000
_cell.angle_alpha   90.00
_cell.angle_beta   90.00
_cell.angle_gamma   90.00
#
_symmetry.space_group_name_H-M   'P 1'
#
loop_
_entity.id
_entity.type
_entity.pdbx_description
1 polymer ?
#
loop_
_entity_poly.entity_id
_entity_poly.type
_entity_poly.pdbx_seq_one_letter_code
_entity_poly.pdbx_strand_id
1 'polypeptide(L)'
;MIGGGVVGAAITRALALRGVAVTLLEAESELARGASGANSGILHVGFDSGPAELETELILRSARLRDPVLDRLGVPVLRCGAVIRPRDREEADTVAALKANADRNGVEVALGDDGALEVPGEAVTDPVAYTQGLAALAAAAGAEVRRDARLEAIEPAGDRLILQTGDGDRLDCSLAVNSAGLRGDEVARFVGDDSFSIYPRKGEFFVFEPPDGESLERILLPVPTKRTKGVLVFPTVDGKWVAGPTAHDQEDKDDWSVRDGAFDEVMSKARAMLPALEGAEPIASYAGLRPAGRGCNYVIGPSSPCPRLINVAAIRSTGVTASLGIADYVLGLLADAGVEPRAEREPPAGAPVPEPADPWWLRAGRREARA
;
A
#
# COMPACT_ATOMS: atom_id res chain seq x y z
N MET A 1 -3.11 17.33 -4.38
CA MET A 1 -2.55 15.99 -4.01
C MET A 1 -1.45 15.62 -4.99
N ILE A 2 -0.30 15.17 -4.52
CA ILE A 2 0.86 14.81 -5.33
C ILE A 2 1.09 13.30 -5.20
N GLY A 3 0.91 12.54 -6.30
CA GLY A 3 1.05 11.09 -6.38
C GLY A 3 -0.27 10.32 -6.36
N GLY A 4 -0.56 9.60 -7.46
CA GLY A 4 -1.76 8.80 -7.69
C GLY A 4 -1.64 7.32 -7.26
N GLY A 5 -0.81 7.06 -6.23
CA GLY A 5 -0.81 5.79 -5.51
C GLY A 5 -2.02 5.66 -4.58
N VAL A 6 -2.16 4.50 -3.93
CA VAL A 6 -3.30 4.19 -3.06
C VAL A 6 -3.52 5.21 -1.94
N VAL A 7 -2.42 5.75 -1.37
CA VAL A 7 -2.50 6.75 -0.30
C VAL A 7 -3.08 8.07 -0.83
N GLY A 8 -2.54 8.57 -1.96
CA GLY A 8 -3.05 9.79 -2.57
C GLY A 8 -4.49 9.67 -3.05
N ALA A 9 -4.85 8.53 -3.65
CA ALA A 9 -6.23 8.25 -4.05
C ALA A 9 -7.20 8.21 -2.86
N ALA A 10 -6.81 7.60 -1.74
CA ALA A 10 -7.63 7.53 -0.53
C ALA A 10 -7.85 8.92 0.09
N ILE A 11 -6.79 9.75 0.18
CA ILE A 11 -6.89 11.12 0.71
C ILE A 11 -7.74 11.98 -0.23
N THR A 12 -7.53 11.89 -1.56
CA THR A 12 -8.32 12.63 -2.55
C THR A 12 -9.81 12.28 -2.44
N ARG A 13 -10.14 10.97 -2.30
CA ARG A 13 -11.51 10.54 -2.06
C ARG A 13 -12.09 11.16 -0.79
N ALA A 14 -11.35 11.09 0.30
CA ALA A 14 -11.81 11.59 1.59
C ALA A 14 -12.10 13.11 1.56
N LEU A 15 -11.28 13.88 0.86
CA LEU A 15 -11.44 15.32 0.65
C LEU A 15 -12.64 15.64 -0.25
N ALA A 16 -12.72 14.98 -1.41
CA ALA A 16 -13.79 15.21 -2.40
C ALA A 16 -15.18 14.91 -1.83
N LEU A 17 -15.33 13.81 -1.10
CA LEU A 17 -16.58 13.45 -0.43
C LEU A 17 -16.98 14.44 0.69
N ARG A 18 -16.04 15.25 1.17
CA ARG A 18 -16.29 16.32 2.15
C ARG A 18 -16.39 17.70 1.52
N GLY A 19 -16.48 17.75 0.19
CA GLY A 19 -16.70 18.99 -0.56
C GLY A 19 -15.48 19.92 -0.63
N VAL A 20 -14.28 19.40 -0.36
CA VAL A 20 -13.03 20.11 -0.54
C VAL A 20 -12.62 20.04 -2.01
N ALA A 21 -12.32 21.19 -2.62
CA ALA A 21 -11.78 21.23 -3.97
C ALA A 21 -10.36 20.63 -3.96
N VAL A 22 -10.14 19.58 -4.75
CA VAL A 22 -8.88 18.85 -4.79
C VAL A 22 -8.53 18.43 -6.20
N THR A 23 -7.26 18.64 -6.59
CA THR A 23 -6.65 18.12 -7.80
C THR A 23 -5.62 17.07 -7.40
N LEU A 24 -5.70 15.87 -7.98
CA LEU A 24 -4.72 14.80 -7.86
C LEU A 24 -3.79 14.83 -9.08
N LEU A 25 -2.49 15.01 -8.83
CA LEU A 25 -1.45 14.97 -9.83
C LEU A 25 -0.75 13.61 -9.80
N GLU A 26 -0.67 12.93 -10.95
CA GLU A 26 0.09 11.70 -11.15
C GLU A 26 1.09 11.90 -12.29
N ALA A 27 2.32 11.47 -12.04
CA ALA A 27 3.41 11.62 -13.00
C ALA A 27 3.31 10.66 -14.19
N GLU A 28 2.66 9.52 -14.00
CA GLU A 28 2.50 8.48 -15.00
C GLU A 28 1.16 8.62 -15.74
N SER A 29 1.04 7.94 -16.89
CA SER A 29 -0.20 7.90 -17.69
C SER A 29 -1.35 7.13 -17.02
N GLU A 30 -1.04 6.37 -15.96
CA GLU A 30 -2.02 5.57 -15.19
C GLU A 30 -1.75 5.68 -13.70
N LEU A 31 -2.80 5.61 -12.90
CA LEU A 31 -2.70 5.52 -11.45
C LEU A 31 -2.14 4.15 -11.01
N ALA A 32 -1.63 4.09 -9.79
CA ALA A 32 -1.08 2.87 -9.19
C ALA A 32 0.16 2.31 -9.93
N ARG A 33 0.87 3.08 -10.73
CA ARG A 33 2.10 2.61 -11.42
C ARG A 33 3.30 2.44 -10.49
N GLY A 34 3.29 3.07 -9.30
CA GLY A 34 4.33 2.94 -8.29
C GLY A 34 4.19 1.69 -7.40
N ALA A 35 4.63 1.80 -6.16
CA ALA A 35 4.59 0.73 -5.15
C ALA A 35 3.20 0.12 -4.94
N SER A 36 2.13 0.87 -5.17
CA SER A 36 0.75 0.38 -5.03
C SER A 36 0.43 -0.73 -6.01
N GLY A 37 0.81 -0.60 -7.27
CA GLY A 37 0.52 -1.59 -8.31
C GLY A 37 1.42 -2.84 -8.28
N ALA A 38 2.48 -2.83 -7.49
CA ALA A 38 3.35 -3.98 -7.25
C ALA A 38 3.25 -4.50 -5.80
N ASN A 39 2.16 -4.15 -5.11
CA ASN A 39 1.84 -4.65 -3.77
C ASN A 39 1.27 -6.07 -3.84
N SER A 40 1.34 -6.82 -2.73
CA SER A 40 0.70 -8.15 -2.62
C SER A 40 -0.84 -8.11 -2.69
N GLY A 41 -1.44 -6.94 -2.47
CA GLY A 41 -2.89 -6.81 -2.34
C GLY A 41 -3.45 -7.31 -1.00
N ILE A 42 -2.59 -7.74 -0.07
CA ILE A 42 -3.05 -8.20 1.24
C ILE A 42 -3.53 -7.00 2.07
N LEU A 43 -4.72 -7.13 2.61
CA LEU A 43 -5.37 -6.21 3.51
C LEU A 43 -5.18 -6.71 4.96
N HIS A 44 -4.08 -6.28 5.58
CA HIS A 44 -3.74 -6.68 6.95
C HIS A 44 -4.69 -6.08 7.99
N VAL A 45 -4.78 -6.72 9.15
CA VAL A 45 -5.56 -6.25 10.30
C VAL A 45 -4.72 -5.70 11.44
N GLY A 46 -3.38 -5.78 11.33
CA GLY A 46 -2.46 -5.21 12.32
C GLY A 46 -2.20 -6.11 13.53
N PHE A 47 -2.44 -7.40 13.43
CA PHE A 47 -2.21 -8.35 14.53
C PHE A 47 -0.73 -8.43 14.95
N ASP A 48 0.20 -8.25 13.99
CA ASP A 48 1.65 -8.35 14.15
C ASP A 48 2.37 -6.97 14.21
N SER A 49 1.63 -5.88 14.17
CA SER A 49 2.17 -4.52 14.20
C SER A 49 2.51 -4.09 15.64
N GLY A 50 3.58 -3.29 15.80
CA GLY A 50 4.01 -2.82 17.13
C GLY A 50 2.96 -1.95 17.82
N PRO A 51 2.56 -2.25 19.06
CA PRO A 51 1.58 -1.44 19.78
C PRO A 51 2.06 0.01 19.95
N ALA A 52 1.13 0.97 19.88
CA ALA A 52 1.35 2.41 20.03
C ALA A 52 2.23 3.07 18.93
N GLU A 53 2.55 2.37 17.85
CA GLU A 53 3.15 3.00 16.67
C GLU A 53 2.07 3.66 15.81
N LEU A 54 2.39 4.78 15.16
CA LEU A 54 1.46 5.45 14.23
C LEU A 54 1.02 4.52 13.10
N GLU A 55 1.95 3.72 12.56
CA GLU A 55 1.62 2.70 11.55
C GLU A 55 0.51 1.76 12.04
N THR A 56 0.63 1.25 13.27
CA THR A 56 -0.36 0.35 13.87
C THR A 56 -1.71 1.03 14.04
N GLU A 57 -1.72 2.25 14.58
CA GLU A 57 -2.96 3.03 14.74
C GLU A 57 -3.68 3.18 13.40
N LEU A 58 -2.96 3.53 12.34
CA LEU A 58 -3.55 3.78 11.03
C LEU A 58 -3.99 2.51 10.31
N ILE A 59 -3.29 1.37 10.52
CA ILE A 59 -3.74 0.06 10.05
C ILE A 59 -5.06 -0.33 10.73
N LEU A 60 -5.12 -0.25 12.06
CA LEU A 60 -6.32 -0.59 12.83
C LEU A 60 -7.50 0.33 12.48
N ARG A 61 -7.25 1.62 12.28
CA ARG A 61 -8.26 2.58 11.83
C ARG A 61 -8.77 2.22 10.44
N SER A 62 -7.88 1.89 9.52
CA SER A 62 -8.22 1.48 8.15
C SER A 62 -9.04 0.19 8.13
N ALA A 63 -8.69 -0.79 8.95
CA ALA A 63 -9.42 -2.07 9.04
C ALA A 63 -10.90 -1.88 9.44
N ARG A 64 -11.19 -0.88 10.29
CA ARG A 64 -12.58 -0.54 10.67
C ARG A 64 -13.36 0.20 9.57
N LEU A 65 -12.66 0.90 8.67
CA LEU A 65 -13.26 1.73 7.62
C LEU A 65 -13.43 1.00 6.28
N ARG A 66 -12.68 -0.09 6.07
CA ARG A 66 -12.46 -0.63 4.72
C ARG A 66 -13.65 -1.36 4.11
N ASP A 67 -14.39 -2.16 4.89
CA ASP A 67 -15.42 -3.02 4.32
C ASP A 67 -16.53 -2.23 3.59
N PRO A 68 -17.14 -1.18 4.16
CA PRO A 68 -18.11 -0.36 3.44
C PRO A 68 -17.51 0.31 2.18
N VAL A 69 -16.21 0.64 2.21
CA VAL A 69 -15.54 1.25 1.06
C VAL A 69 -15.30 0.20 -0.02
N LEU A 70 -14.80 -0.99 0.32
CA LEU A 70 -14.59 -2.08 -0.63
C LEU A 70 -15.89 -2.52 -1.30
N ASP A 71 -16.96 -2.70 -0.51
CA ASP A 71 -18.27 -3.06 -1.01
C ASP A 71 -18.84 -1.98 -1.96
N ARG A 72 -18.63 -0.71 -1.61
CA ARG A 72 -19.06 0.41 -2.45
C ARG A 72 -18.27 0.50 -3.75
N LEU A 73 -16.98 0.19 -3.72
CA LEU A 73 -16.14 0.15 -4.91
C LEU A 73 -16.48 -1.04 -5.82
N GLY A 74 -17.03 -2.12 -5.28
CA GLY A 74 -17.26 -3.35 -6.04
C GLY A 74 -15.97 -4.02 -6.52
N VAL A 75 -14.83 -3.71 -5.89
CA VAL A 75 -13.55 -4.34 -6.23
C VAL A 75 -13.51 -5.77 -5.70
N PRO A 76 -12.84 -6.70 -6.41
CA PRO A 76 -12.74 -8.08 -5.95
C PRO A 76 -12.00 -8.16 -4.62
N VAL A 77 -12.57 -8.88 -3.65
CA VAL A 77 -11.99 -9.14 -2.34
C VAL A 77 -12.14 -10.60 -1.97
N LEU A 78 -11.03 -11.24 -1.68
CA LEU A 78 -10.99 -12.60 -1.16
C LEU A 78 -10.79 -12.55 0.37
N ARG A 79 -11.85 -12.77 1.13
CA ARG A 79 -11.84 -12.80 2.61
C ARG A 79 -11.43 -14.21 3.07
N CYS A 80 -10.17 -14.56 2.86
CA CYS A 80 -9.66 -15.90 3.09
C CYS A 80 -9.03 -16.09 4.48
N GLY A 81 -8.74 -15.00 5.21
CA GLY A 81 -7.97 -15.08 6.44
C GLY A 81 -6.51 -15.49 6.20
N ALA A 82 -5.78 -15.60 7.30
CA ALA A 82 -4.39 -16.06 7.26
C ALA A 82 -4.12 -17.10 8.36
N VAL A 83 -3.05 -17.87 8.19
CA VAL A 83 -2.59 -18.83 9.17
C VAL A 83 -1.07 -18.79 9.32
N ILE A 84 -0.59 -18.88 10.57
CA ILE A 84 0.82 -19.03 10.93
C ILE A 84 0.98 -20.36 11.66
N ARG A 85 1.80 -21.27 11.13
CA ARG A 85 2.07 -22.57 11.75
C ARG A 85 3.48 -22.63 12.30
N PRO A 86 3.66 -22.80 13.63
CA PRO A 86 4.98 -23.02 14.21
C PRO A 86 5.49 -24.42 13.85
N ARG A 87 6.78 -24.54 13.57
CA ARG A 87 7.46 -25.80 13.21
C ARG A 87 8.18 -26.44 14.41
N ASP A 88 8.47 -25.63 15.42
CA ASP A 88 9.16 -26.06 16.63
C ASP A 88 8.72 -25.21 17.85
N ARG A 89 9.33 -25.47 18.99
CA ARG A 89 8.99 -24.79 20.25
C ARG A 89 9.35 -23.30 20.25
N GLU A 90 10.44 -22.91 19.64
CA GLU A 90 10.85 -21.49 19.55
C GLU A 90 9.86 -20.69 18.72
N GLU A 91 9.45 -21.26 17.59
CA GLU A 91 8.37 -20.68 16.77
C GLU A 91 7.03 -20.63 17.50
N ALA A 92 6.69 -21.66 18.30
CA ALA A 92 5.48 -21.64 19.12
C ALA A 92 5.47 -20.53 20.17
N ASP A 93 6.62 -20.26 20.81
CA ASP A 93 6.77 -19.14 21.75
C ASP A 93 6.59 -17.79 21.00
N THR A 94 7.08 -17.69 19.76
CA THR A 94 6.89 -16.51 18.90
C THR A 94 5.41 -16.33 18.51
N VAL A 95 4.73 -17.41 18.15
CA VAL A 95 3.30 -17.40 17.83
C VAL A 95 2.46 -16.97 19.04
N ALA A 96 2.80 -17.46 20.25
CA ALA A 96 2.15 -17.01 21.49
C ALA A 96 2.35 -15.50 21.73
N ALA A 97 3.55 -14.99 21.45
CA ALA A 97 3.83 -13.56 21.54
C ALA A 97 3.03 -12.74 20.51
N LEU A 98 2.85 -13.26 19.28
CA LEU A 98 2.00 -12.63 18.26
C LEU A 98 0.55 -12.58 18.69
N LYS A 99 0.02 -13.68 19.29
CA LYS A 99 -1.33 -13.67 19.87
C LYS A 99 -1.48 -12.58 20.92
N ALA A 100 -0.56 -12.52 21.88
CA ALA A 100 -0.58 -11.49 22.90
C ALA A 100 -0.47 -10.07 22.32
N ASN A 101 0.22 -9.91 21.19
CA ASN A 101 0.30 -8.65 20.47
C ASN A 101 -1.04 -8.30 19.81
N ALA A 102 -1.67 -9.26 19.13
CA ALA A 102 -2.99 -9.09 18.54
C ALA A 102 -4.05 -8.69 19.59
N ASP A 103 -4.03 -9.33 20.77
CA ASP A 103 -4.90 -9.00 21.90
C ASP A 103 -4.72 -7.53 22.34
N ARG A 104 -3.46 -7.04 22.43
CA ARG A 104 -3.17 -5.63 22.74
C ARG A 104 -3.68 -4.66 21.69
N ASN A 105 -3.63 -5.06 20.43
CA ASN A 105 -4.12 -4.27 19.31
C ASN A 105 -5.64 -4.37 19.10
N GLY A 106 -6.32 -5.24 19.88
CA GLY A 106 -7.77 -5.48 19.74
C GLY A 106 -8.12 -6.20 18.44
N VAL A 107 -7.21 -7.02 17.91
CA VAL A 107 -7.40 -7.81 16.68
C VAL A 107 -7.80 -9.23 17.03
N GLU A 108 -8.88 -9.71 16.43
CA GLU A 108 -9.37 -11.08 16.60
C GLU A 108 -8.42 -12.09 15.96
N VAL A 109 -7.93 -13.02 16.75
CA VAL A 109 -7.11 -14.15 16.33
C VAL A 109 -7.44 -15.37 17.17
N ALA A 110 -7.22 -16.58 16.67
CA ALA A 110 -7.45 -17.82 17.38
C ALA A 110 -6.21 -18.72 17.33
N LEU A 111 -5.93 -19.43 18.43
CA LEU A 111 -4.97 -20.54 18.44
C LEU A 111 -5.72 -21.84 18.19
N GLY A 112 -5.33 -22.58 17.17
CA GLY A 112 -5.80 -23.91 16.90
C GLY A 112 -5.19 -24.95 17.85
N ASP A 113 -5.77 -26.14 17.91
CA ASP A 113 -5.27 -27.27 18.72
C ASP A 113 -3.87 -27.75 18.27
N ASP A 114 -3.51 -27.48 17.01
CA ASP A 114 -2.18 -27.72 16.40
C ASP A 114 -1.17 -26.61 16.71
N GLY A 115 -1.54 -25.60 17.47
CA GLY A 115 -0.71 -24.44 17.80
C GLY A 115 -0.63 -23.39 16.69
N ALA A 116 -1.36 -23.56 15.60
CA ALA A 116 -1.43 -22.55 14.55
C ALA A 116 -2.19 -21.30 15.00
N LEU A 117 -1.71 -20.11 14.62
CA LEU A 117 -2.43 -18.86 14.83
C LEU A 117 -3.28 -18.56 13.59
N GLU A 118 -4.57 -18.53 13.76
CA GLU A 118 -5.53 -18.11 12.74
C GLU A 118 -5.84 -16.62 12.85
N VAL A 119 -5.83 -15.92 11.72
CA VAL A 119 -6.13 -14.48 11.61
C VAL A 119 -7.28 -14.29 10.62
N PRO A 120 -8.53 -14.41 11.06
CA PRO A 120 -9.69 -14.45 10.16
C PRO A 120 -9.91 -13.13 9.39
N GLY A 121 -9.49 -12.01 9.93
CA GLY A 121 -9.70 -10.69 9.34
C GLY A 121 -8.78 -10.34 8.16
N GLU A 122 -7.73 -11.14 7.87
CA GLU A 122 -6.87 -10.93 6.71
C GLU A 122 -7.63 -11.21 5.41
N ALA A 123 -7.35 -10.44 4.38
CA ALA A 123 -7.99 -10.58 3.07
C ALA A 123 -7.02 -10.21 1.94
N VAL A 124 -7.39 -10.52 0.71
CA VAL A 124 -6.64 -10.11 -0.50
C VAL A 124 -7.57 -9.35 -1.44
N THR A 125 -7.06 -8.29 -2.07
CA THR A 125 -7.76 -7.53 -3.11
C THR A 125 -6.83 -7.28 -4.30
N ASP A 126 -7.37 -6.81 -5.42
CA ASP A 126 -6.56 -6.22 -6.48
C ASP A 126 -6.14 -4.79 -6.06
N PRO A 127 -4.85 -4.53 -5.79
CA PRO A 127 -4.40 -3.22 -5.32
C PRO A 127 -4.48 -2.13 -6.38
N VAL A 128 -4.49 -2.49 -7.67
CA VAL A 128 -4.68 -1.55 -8.78
C VAL A 128 -6.13 -1.15 -8.89
N ALA A 129 -7.05 -2.13 -8.93
CA ALA A 129 -8.49 -1.88 -8.96
C ALA A 129 -8.94 -1.05 -7.74
N TYR A 130 -8.42 -1.39 -6.55
CA TYR A 130 -8.70 -0.64 -5.33
C TYR A 130 -8.24 0.82 -5.43
N THR A 131 -6.99 1.06 -5.87
CA THR A 131 -6.45 2.43 -6.02
C THR A 131 -7.24 3.23 -7.06
N GLN A 132 -7.50 2.65 -8.22
CA GLN A 132 -8.24 3.29 -9.30
C GLN A 132 -9.70 3.54 -8.92
N GLY A 133 -10.33 2.61 -8.19
CA GLY A 133 -11.67 2.76 -7.66
C GLY A 133 -11.79 3.93 -6.68
N LEU A 134 -10.84 4.09 -5.76
CA LEU A 134 -10.79 5.23 -4.84
C LEU A 134 -10.70 6.55 -5.61
N ALA A 135 -9.84 6.63 -6.62
CA ALA A 135 -9.71 7.84 -7.44
C ALA A 135 -10.94 8.10 -8.32
N ALA A 136 -11.59 7.05 -8.84
CA ALA A 136 -12.82 7.18 -9.61
C ALA A 136 -13.97 7.73 -8.75
N LEU A 137 -14.11 7.26 -7.51
CA LEU A 137 -15.06 7.83 -6.56
C LEU A 137 -14.74 9.29 -6.23
N ALA A 138 -13.46 9.64 -6.08
CA ALA A 138 -13.05 11.01 -5.87
C ALA A 138 -13.43 11.91 -7.05
N ALA A 139 -13.16 11.46 -8.28
CA ALA A 139 -13.51 12.17 -9.50
C ALA A 139 -15.04 12.36 -9.63
N ALA A 140 -15.83 11.32 -9.36
CA ALA A 140 -17.29 11.41 -9.33
C ALA A 140 -17.81 12.37 -8.26
N ALA A 141 -17.06 12.54 -7.17
CA ALA A 141 -17.38 13.51 -6.11
C ALA A 141 -16.87 14.95 -6.41
N GLY A 142 -16.24 15.17 -7.58
CA GLY A 142 -15.80 16.47 -8.06
C GLY A 142 -14.29 16.73 -7.93
N ALA A 143 -13.48 15.74 -7.58
CA ALA A 143 -12.03 15.88 -7.65
C ALA A 143 -11.55 15.90 -9.12
N GLU A 144 -10.55 16.71 -9.41
CA GLU A 144 -9.83 16.64 -10.67
C GLU A 144 -8.69 15.61 -10.57
N VAL A 145 -8.54 14.75 -11.57
CA VAL A 145 -7.45 13.77 -11.64
C VAL A 145 -6.65 14.04 -12.92
N ARG A 146 -5.40 14.49 -12.76
CA ARG A 146 -4.46 14.76 -13.84
C ARG A 146 -3.38 13.69 -13.86
N ARG A 147 -3.26 13.02 -14.98
CA ARG A 147 -2.19 12.05 -15.30
C ARG A 147 -1.19 12.71 -16.23
N ASP A 148 -0.02 12.11 -16.40
CA ASP A 148 1.10 12.68 -17.16
C ASP A 148 1.50 14.08 -16.64
N ALA A 149 1.21 14.37 -15.35
CA ALA A 149 1.38 15.65 -14.69
C ALA A 149 2.47 15.55 -13.61
N ARG A 150 3.71 15.27 -14.04
CA ARG A 150 4.86 15.18 -13.13
C ARG A 150 5.13 16.52 -12.48
N LEU A 151 5.18 16.56 -11.16
CA LEU A 151 5.56 17.77 -10.44
C LEU A 151 7.06 18.03 -10.58
N GLU A 152 7.43 19.25 -10.93
CA GLU A 152 8.82 19.68 -11.12
C GLU A 152 9.27 20.75 -10.13
N ALA A 153 8.34 21.55 -9.59
CA ALA A 153 8.65 22.54 -8.57
C ALA A 153 7.46 22.87 -7.68
N ILE A 154 7.75 23.36 -6.48
CA ILE A 154 6.81 23.98 -5.55
C ILE A 154 7.39 25.34 -5.16
N GLU A 155 6.67 26.42 -5.46
CA GLU A 155 7.03 27.77 -5.07
C GLU A 155 6.10 28.28 -3.97
N PRO A 156 6.59 28.53 -2.75
CA PRO A 156 5.82 29.25 -1.73
C PRO A 156 5.52 30.68 -2.19
N ALA A 157 4.24 31.08 -2.15
CA ALA A 157 3.76 32.38 -2.62
C ALA A 157 2.83 33.00 -1.56
N GLY A 158 3.44 33.57 -0.50
CA GLY A 158 2.71 34.10 0.65
C GLY A 158 1.95 33.03 1.40
N ASP A 159 0.62 33.12 1.38
CA ASP A 159 -0.27 32.13 2.00
C ASP A 159 -0.72 31.00 1.07
N ARG A 160 -0.09 30.85 -0.08
CA ARG A 160 -0.40 29.85 -1.12
C ARG A 160 0.86 29.13 -1.57
N LEU A 161 0.65 28.09 -2.37
CA LEU A 161 1.70 27.36 -3.11
C LEU A 161 1.39 27.40 -4.59
N ILE A 162 2.42 27.56 -5.40
CA ILE A 162 2.35 27.39 -6.84
C ILE A 162 3.10 26.11 -7.21
N LEU A 163 2.39 25.13 -7.73
CA LEU A 163 2.94 23.86 -8.20
C LEU A 163 3.17 23.99 -9.72
N GLN A 164 4.36 23.58 -10.17
CA GLN A 164 4.70 23.54 -11.60
C GLN A 164 4.81 22.10 -12.04
N THR A 165 4.15 21.74 -13.13
CA THR A 165 4.20 20.41 -13.74
C THR A 165 5.01 20.42 -15.03
N GLY A 166 5.55 19.27 -15.43
CA GLY A 166 6.46 19.13 -16.56
C GLY A 166 5.84 19.46 -17.93
N ASP A 167 4.51 19.51 -18.03
CA ASP A 167 3.77 20.01 -19.19
C ASP A 167 3.67 21.54 -19.25
N GLY A 168 4.23 22.21 -18.23
CA GLY A 168 4.25 23.67 -18.12
C GLY A 168 3.07 24.28 -17.39
N ASP A 169 2.13 23.48 -16.90
CA ASP A 169 1.01 23.98 -16.13
C ASP A 169 1.44 24.50 -14.74
N ARG A 170 0.74 25.53 -14.28
CA ARG A 170 0.91 26.14 -12.96
C ARG A 170 -0.39 26.05 -12.18
N LEU A 171 -0.37 25.35 -11.04
CA LEU A 171 -1.52 25.22 -10.17
C LEU A 171 -1.30 26.01 -8.89
N ASP A 172 -2.26 26.89 -8.61
CA ASP A 172 -2.31 27.67 -7.39
C ASP A 172 -3.18 26.96 -6.36
N CYS A 173 -2.64 26.68 -5.17
CA CYS A 173 -3.37 25.99 -4.10
C CYS A 173 -3.01 26.55 -2.71
N SER A 174 -3.92 26.43 -1.76
CA SER A 174 -3.69 26.81 -0.36
C SER A 174 -2.81 25.82 0.40
N LEU A 175 -2.91 24.55 0.06
CA LEU A 175 -2.17 23.45 0.68
C LEU A 175 -1.84 22.37 -0.36
N ALA A 176 -0.71 21.72 -0.19
CA ALA A 176 -0.34 20.53 -0.95
C ALA A 176 -0.11 19.34 0.00
N VAL A 177 -0.44 18.13 -0.46
CA VAL A 177 -0.14 16.90 0.27
C VAL A 177 0.76 16.05 -0.61
N ASN A 178 1.94 15.73 -0.10
CA ASN A 178 2.97 14.95 -0.75
C ASN A 178 2.77 13.46 -0.42
N SER A 179 2.22 12.70 -1.35
CA SER A 179 2.09 11.23 -1.30
C SER A 179 2.82 10.58 -2.48
N ALA A 180 3.96 11.16 -2.90
CA ALA A 180 4.72 10.76 -4.09
C ALA A 180 5.53 9.44 -3.92
N GLY A 181 5.27 8.65 -2.88
CA GLY A 181 5.84 7.32 -2.68
C GLY A 181 7.38 7.35 -2.67
N LEU A 182 8.03 6.65 -3.62
CA LEU A 182 9.49 6.62 -3.73
C LEU A 182 10.14 7.98 -3.95
N ARG A 183 9.40 8.94 -4.51
CA ARG A 183 9.87 10.30 -4.79
C ARG A 183 9.45 11.32 -3.72
N GLY A 184 8.88 10.85 -2.58
CA GLY A 184 8.37 11.74 -1.54
C GLY A 184 9.42 12.69 -0.94
N ASP A 185 10.64 12.24 -0.75
CA ASP A 185 11.75 13.06 -0.29
C ASP A 185 12.24 14.07 -1.36
N GLU A 186 12.14 13.74 -2.63
CA GLU A 186 12.46 14.65 -3.74
C GLU A 186 11.45 15.80 -3.82
N VAL A 187 10.16 15.47 -3.66
CA VAL A 187 9.09 16.49 -3.60
C VAL A 187 9.24 17.39 -2.36
N ALA A 188 9.61 16.83 -1.21
CA ALA A 188 9.84 17.61 0.01
C ALA A 188 11.00 18.61 -0.18
N ARG A 189 12.05 18.23 -0.90
CA ARG A 189 13.19 19.12 -1.21
C ARG A 189 12.82 20.32 -2.06
N PHE A 190 11.73 20.31 -2.84
CA PHE A 190 11.28 21.50 -3.58
C PHE A 190 10.97 22.69 -2.66
N VAL A 191 10.66 22.44 -1.39
CA VAL A 191 10.43 23.48 -0.38
C VAL A 191 11.56 23.58 0.65
N GLY A 192 12.70 22.93 0.39
CA GLY A 192 13.86 22.92 1.29
C GLY A 192 13.76 21.96 2.48
N ASP A 193 12.84 21.00 2.42
CA ASP A 193 12.68 19.98 3.48
C ASP A 193 13.56 18.75 3.15
N ASP A 194 14.64 18.60 3.88
CA ASP A 194 15.58 17.48 3.82
C ASP A 194 15.56 16.62 5.09
N SER A 195 14.50 16.74 5.91
CA SER A 195 14.38 16.07 7.22
C SER A 195 14.29 14.55 7.13
N PHE A 196 13.98 14.00 5.95
CA PHE A 196 13.93 12.55 5.71
C PHE A 196 14.44 12.21 4.32
N SER A 197 14.82 10.96 4.14
CA SER A 197 15.18 10.40 2.83
C SER A 197 14.56 9.03 2.63
N ILE A 198 14.24 8.71 1.37
CA ILE A 198 13.57 7.48 0.99
C ILE A 198 14.51 6.64 0.13
N TYR A 199 14.57 5.35 0.45
CA TYR A 199 15.23 4.34 -0.36
C TYR A 199 14.24 3.20 -0.69
N PRO A 200 14.41 2.54 -1.84
CA PRO A 200 13.60 1.39 -2.19
C PRO A 200 14.01 0.16 -1.36
N ARG A 201 13.04 -0.47 -0.69
CA ARG A 201 13.20 -1.82 -0.17
C ARG A 201 12.49 -2.78 -1.11
N LYS A 202 13.25 -3.41 -2.00
CA LYS A 202 12.76 -4.32 -3.05
C LYS A 202 12.17 -5.57 -2.43
N GLY A 203 11.05 -6.02 -2.98
CA GLY A 203 10.43 -7.30 -2.69
C GLY A 203 10.01 -7.97 -3.98
N GLU A 204 10.53 -9.16 -4.20
CA GLU A 204 10.33 -9.91 -5.42
C GLU A 204 9.32 -11.02 -5.18
N PHE A 205 8.44 -11.24 -6.15
CA PHE A 205 7.32 -12.16 -6.09
C PHE A 205 7.29 -13.05 -7.32
N PHE A 206 6.84 -14.28 -7.12
CA PHE A 206 6.66 -15.28 -8.17
C PHE A 206 5.22 -15.79 -8.16
N VAL A 207 4.58 -15.79 -9.33
CA VAL A 207 3.18 -16.15 -9.53
C VAL A 207 3.10 -17.52 -10.17
N PHE A 208 2.22 -18.37 -9.66
CA PHE A 208 2.07 -19.75 -10.09
C PHE A 208 0.63 -20.04 -10.49
N GLU A 209 0.48 -20.89 -11.49
CA GLU A 209 -0.77 -21.58 -11.78
C GLU A 209 -0.97 -22.68 -10.74
N PRO A 210 -2.08 -22.71 -9.99
CA PRO A 210 -2.36 -23.84 -9.11
C PRO A 210 -2.51 -25.13 -9.91
N PRO A 211 -2.14 -26.31 -9.35
CA PRO A 211 -2.49 -27.57 -9.94
C PRO A 211 -3.99 -27.73 -10.15
N ASP A 212 -4.40 -28.53 -11.13
CA ASP A 212 -5.81 -28.73 -11.48
C ASP A 212 -6.63 -29.18 -10.25
N GLY A 213 -7.67 -28.39 -9.95
CA GLY A 213 -8.59 -28.64 -8.84
C GLY A 213 -8.07 -28.22 -7.46
N GLU A 214 -6.87 -27.62 -7.37
CA GLU A 214 -6.36 -27.10 -6.11
C GLU A 214 -6.66 -25.59 -5.96
N SER A 215 -6.94 -25.19 -4.72
CA SER A 215 -7.11 -23.79 -4.32
C SER A 215 -6.35 -23.51 -3.04
N LEU A 216 -5.82 -22.33 -2.91
CA LEU A 216 -5.24 -21.85 -1.67
C LEU A 216 -6.29 -21.02 -0.91
N GLU A 217 -6.86 -21.62 0.13
CA GLU A 217 -8.00 -21.04 0.85
C GLU A 217 -7.60 -19.95 1.85
N ARG A 218 -6.31 -19.83 2.18
CA ARG A 218 -5.79 -18.90 3.20
C ARG A 218 -4.44 -18.33 2.81
N ILE A 219 -4.11 -17.18 3.35
CA ILE A 219 -2.76 -16.63 3.31
C ILE A 219 -1.90 -17.44 4.27
N LEU A 220 -0.80 -18.01 3.79
CA LEU A 220 0.18 -18.70 4.60
C LEU A 220 1.26 -17.69 5.01
N LEU A 221 1.34 -17.41 6.29
CA LEU A 221 2.31 -16.50 6.88
C LEU A 221 3.41 -17.30 7.58
N PRO A 222 4.69 -16.95 7.39
CA PRO A 222 5.77 -17.55 8.17
C PRO A 222 5.77 -17.01 9.60
N VAL A 223 6.33 -17.75 10.53
CA VAL A 223 6.67 -17.20 11.82
C VAL A 223 7.76 -16.11 11.64
N PRO A 224 7.51 -14.87 12.08
CA PRO A 224 8.44 -13.78 11.84
C PRO A 224 9.74 -13.97 12.64
N THR A 225 10.83 -13.45 12.08
CA THR A 225 12.10 -13.35 12.78
C THR A 225 12.37 -11.91 13.21
N LYS A 226 13.40 -11.68 14.03
CA LYS A 226 13.82 -10.31 14.41
C LYS A 226 14.25 -9.45 13.21
N ARG A 227 14.54 -10.04 12.05
CA ARG A 227 15.06 -9.34 10.86
C ARG A 227 14.04 -9.13 9.76
N THR A 228 13.05 -10.02 9.65
CA THR A 228 12.09 -10.01 8.55
C THR A 228 10.79 -10.72 8.93
N LYS A 229 9.68 -10.26 8.34
CA LYS A 229 8.40 -10.98 8.38
C LYS A 229 8.43 -12.25 7.54
N GLY A 230 9.40 -12.42 6.63
CA GLY A 230 9.61 -13.61 5.82
C GLY A 230 8.85 -13.63 4.50
N VAL A 231 8.96 -14.78 3.80
CA VAL A 231 8.25 -15.07 2.56
C VAL A 231 6.86 -15.62 2.91
N LEU A 232 5.83 -15.10 2.25
CA LEU A 232 4.45 -15.56 2.36
C LEU A 232 4.09 -16.40 1.14
N VAL A 233 3.03 -17.22 1.25
CA VAL A 233 2.32 -17.77 0.10
C VAL A 233 0.86 -17.38 0.22
N PHE A 234 0.28 -16.79 -0.82
CA PHE A 234 -1.08 -16.25 -0.75
C PHE A 234 -1.82 -16.40 -2.08
N PRO A 235 -3.15 -16.56 -2.03
CA PRO A 235 -3.98 -16.57 -3.24
C PRO A 235 -4.17 -15.17 -3.79
N THR A 236 -4.40 -15.05 -5.09
CA THR A 236 -4.89 -13.83 -5.72
C THR A 236 -6.40 -13.89 -5.93
N VAL A 237 -7.03 -12.75 -6.18
CA VAL A 237 -8.47 -12.66 -6.46
C VAL A 237 -8.88 -13.34 -7.77
N ASP A 238 -7.93 -13.59 -8.67
CA ASP A 238 -8.08 -14.32 -9.93
C ASP A 238 -7.62 -15.79 -9.84
N GLY A 239 -7.38 -16.30 -8.61
CA GLY A 239 -7.16 -17.71 -8.33
C GLY A 239 -5.73 -18.20 -8.54
N LYS A 240 -4.74 -17.32 -8.72
CA LYS A 240 -3.32 -17.69 -8.77
C LYS A 240 -2.72 -17.81 -7.38
N TRP A 241 -1.57 -18.46 -7.27
CA TRP A 241 -0.76 -18.49 -6.06
C TRP A 241 0.45 -17.56 -6.23
N VAL A 242 0.78 -16.82 -5.19
CA VAL A 242 1.95 -15.93 -5.18
C VAL A 242 2.85 -16.30 -4.02
N ALA A 243 4.13 -16.48 -4.30
CA ALA A 243 5.16 -16.63 -3.28
C ALA A 243 6.07 -15.40 -3.27
N GLY A 244 6.39 -14.92 -2.09
CA GLY A 244 7.18 -13.72 -1.87
C GLY A 244 6.74 -12.96 -0.61
N PRO A 245 7.29 -11.81 -0.33
CA PRO A 245 8.38 -11.15 -1.05
C PRO A 245 9.78 -11.49 -0.49
N THR A 246 10.79 -11.14 -1.24
CA THR A 246 12.14 -10.89 -0.69
C THR A 246 12.19 -9.56 0.06
N ALA A 247 13.32 -9.23 0.67
CA ALA A 247 13.52 -7.94 1.34
C ALA A 247 14.97 -7.48 1.14
N HIS A 248 15.19 -6.72 0.07
CA HIS A 248 16.50 -6.24 -0.33
C HIS A 248 16.51 -4.72 -0.45
N ASP A 249 17.43 -4.07 0.26
CA ASP A 249 17.58 -2.61 0.21
C ASP A 249 18.45 -2.22 -0.99
N GLN A 250 18.05 -1.19 -1.72
CA GLN A 250 18.78 -0.64 -2.87
C GLN A 250 18.72 0.89 -2.87
N GLU A 251 19.57 1.53 -3.68
CA GLU A 251 19.57 2.99 -3.83
C GLU A 251 18.76 3.42 -5.07
N ASP A 252 18.80 2.62 -6.11
CA ASP A 252 18.13 2.94 -7.37
C ASP A 252 16.61 2.83 -7.22
N LYS A 253 15.92 3.97 -7.37
CA LYS A 253 14.46 4.07 -7.28
C LYS A 253 13.74 3.60 -8.55
N ASP A 254 14.48 3.33 -9.62
CA ASP A 254 13.96 2.98 -10.94
C ASP A 254 14.29 1.53 -11.34
N ASP A 255 15.12 0.83 -10.57
CA ASP A 255 15.40 -0.59 -10.80
C ASP A 255 14.31 -1.49 -10.23
N TRP A 256 13.36 -1.87 -11.09
CA TRP A 256 12.25 -2.79 -10.80
C TRP A 256 12.53 -4.23 -11.26
N SER A 257 13.77 -4.55 -11.63
CA SER A 257 14.15 -5.90 -12.07
C SER A 257 14.02 -6.93 -10.94
N VAL A 258 13.73 -8.17 -11.30
CA VAL A 258 13.84 -9.34 -10.41
C VAL A 258 15.28 -9.81 -10.46
N ARG A 259 15.94 -9.90 -9.28
CA ARG A 259 17.36 -10.28 -9.17
C ARG A 259 17.57 -11.76 -9.52
N ASP A 260 18.75 -12.05 -10.10
CA ASP A 260 19.24 -13.42 -10.18
C ASP A 260 19.28 -14.04 -8.78
N GLY A 261 18.78 -15.28 -8.65
CA GLY A 261 18.73 -16.01 -7.38
C GLY A 261 17.55 -15.64 -6.45
N ALA A 262 16.73 -14.62 -6.77
CA ALA A 262 15.54 -14.29 -5.98
C ALA A 262 14.52 -15.45 -5.96
N PHE A 263 14.43 -16.20 -7.06
CA PHE A 263 13.58 -17.39 -7.14
C PHE A 263 13.96 -18.43 -6.09
N ASP A 264 15.24 -18.81 -6.03
CA ASP A 264 15.71 -19.79 -5.07
C ASP A 264 15.56 -19.32 -3.61
N GLU A 265 15.80 -18.02 -3.37
CA GLU A 265 15.59 -17.41 -2.05
C GLU A 265 14.13 -17.53 -1.58
N VAL A 266 13.17 -17.28 -2.47
CA VAL A 266 11.74 -17.37 -2.18
C VAL A 266 11.31 -18.81 -2.06
N MET A 267 11.66 -19.67 -3.04
CA MET A 267 11.16 -21.04 -3.12
C MET A 267 11.70 -21.93 -2.00
N SER A 268 12.92 -21.68 -1.51
CA SER A 268 13.45 -22.40 -0.34
C SER A 268 12.56 -22.28 0.91
N LYS A 269 11.78 -21.19 1.02
CA LYS A 269 10.88 -20.93 2.14
C LYS A 269 9.42 -21.25 1.79
N ALA A 270 8.99 -20.93 0.58
CA ALA A 270 7.63 -21.13 0.12
C ALA A 270 7.25 -22.61 0.08
N ARG A 271 8.15 -23.49 -0.42
CA ARG A 271 7.93 -24.94 -0.46
C ARG A 271 7.77 -25.58 0.91
N ALA A 272 8.43 -25.02 1.93
CA ALA A 272 8.26 -25.50 3.31
C ALA A 272 6.86 -25.19 3.86
N MET A 273 6.17 -24.16 3.37
CA MET A 273 4.81 -23.79 3.76
C MET A 273 3.74 -24.45 2.88
N LEU A 274 4.02 -24.58 1.58
CA LEU A 274 3.14 -25.16 0.57
C LEU A 274 3.92 -26.17 -0.30
N PRO A 275 3.98 -27.45 0.08
CA PRO A 275 4.71 -28.48 -0.67
C PRO A 275 4.24 -28.65 -2.12
N ALA A 276 3.01 -28.29 -2.46
CA ALA A 276 2.48 -28.28 -3.84
C ALA A 276 3.28 -27.38 -4.80
N LEU A 277 4.11 -26.48 -4.27
CA LEU A 277 5.06 -25.68 -5.07
C LEU A 277 6.34 -26.44 -5.44
N GLU A 278 6.51 -27.70 -5.04
CA GLU A 278 7.69 -28.49 -5.45
C GLU A 278 7.63 -28.79 -6.95
N GLY A 279 8.69 -28.41 -7.66
CA GLY A 279 8.75 -28.54 -9.12
C GLY A 279 7.87 -27.56 -9.91
N ALA A 280 7.14 -26.66 -9.25
CA ALA A 280 6.32 -25.66 -9.93
C ALA A 280 7.20 -24.57 -10.57
N GLU A 281 6.87 -24.23 -11.83
CA GLU A 281 7.48 -23.11 -12.55
C GLU A 281 6.59 -21.88 -12.49
N PRO A 282 7.14 -20.68 -12.26
CA PRO A 282 6.34 -19.47 -12.20
C PRO A 282 5.83 -19.05 -13.60
N ILE A 283 4.58 -18.66 -13.68
CA ILE A 283 3.97 -18.08 -14.89
C ILE A 283 4.30 -16.59 -15.07
N ALA A 284 4.71 -15.93 -13.98
CA ALA A 284 5.18 -14.54 -13.97
C ALA A 284 6.04 -14.27 -12.73
N SER A 285 6.85 -13.22 -12.82
CA SER A 285 7.54 -12.63 -11.68
C SER A 285 7.44 -11.11 -11.72
N TYR A 286 7.58 -10.46 -10.57
CA TYR A 286 7.63 -9.01 -10.48
C TYR A 286 8.33 -8.54 -9.21
N ALA A 287 8.83 -7.31 -9.22
CA ALA A 287 9.39 -6.64 -8.06
C ALA A 287 8.54 -5.44 -7.65
N GLY A 288 8.36 -5.28 -6.34
CA GLY A 288 7.77 -4.10 -5.73
C GLY A 288 8.83 -3.30 -4.95
N LEU A 289 8.87 -2.00 -5.15
CA LEU A 289 9.78 -1.10 -4.44
C LEU A 289 9.02 -0.39 -3.31
N ARG A 290 9.26 -0.82 -2.07
CA ARG A 290 8.63 -0.19 -0.90
C ARG A 290 9.34 1.12 -0.58
N PRO A 291 8.64 2.26 -0.45
CA PRO A 291 9.25 3.52 -0.05
C PRO A 291 9.62 3.50 1.43
N ALA A 292 10.83 3.06 1.75
CA ALA A 292 11.33 2.98 3.11
C ALA A 292 12.08 4.26 3.49
N GLY A 293 11.83 4.77 4.70
CA GLY A 293 12.54 5.92 5.24
C GLY A 293 13.86 5.49 5.93
N ARG A 294 14.93 6.27 5.75
CA ARG A 294 16.20 6.04 6.47
C ARG A 294 16.05 6.49 7.91
N GLY A 295 16.03 5.53 8.83
CA GLY A 295 15.90 5.81 10.26
C GLY A 295 14.54 6.33 10.69
N CYS A 296 13.54 6.33 9.81
CA CYS A 296 12.19 6.80 10.11
C CYS A 296 11.12 5.89 9.48
N ASN A 297 9.90 5.99 10.01
CA ASN A 297 8.74 5.27 9.54
C ASN A 297 7.52 6.17 9.61
N TYR A 298 6.64 6.15 8.61
CA TYR A 298 5.42 6.95 8.59
C TYR A 298 5.67 8.44 8.87
N VAL A 299 6.39 9.10 7.96
CA VAL A 299 6.59 10.54 8.00
C VAL A 299 5.30 11.22 7.54
N ILE A 300 4.41 11.53 8.49
CA ILE A 300 3.12 12.16 8.22
C ILE A 300 3.00 13.43 9.05
N GLY A 301 2.99 14.57 8.38
CA GLY A 301 2.88 15.88 9.03
C GLY A 301 3.30 17.04 8.14
N PRO A 302 3.13 18.28 8.62
CA PRO A 302 3.56 19.47 7.90
C PRO A 302 5.08 19.52 7.76
N SER A 303 5.55 19.93 6.59
CA SER A 303 6.97 20.22 6.34
C SER A 303 7.41 21.41 7.21
N SER A 304 8.54 21.25 7.91
CA SER A 304 9.03 22.29 8.81
C SER A 304 9.34 23.60 8.08
N PRO A 305 10.06 23.61 6.93
CA PRO A 305 10.32 24.85 6.20
C PRO A 305 9.08 25.39 5.47
N CYS A 306 8.07 24.57 5.18
CA CYS A 306 6.86 24.99 4.48
C CYS A 306 5.63 24.26 5.03
N PRO A 307 5.00 24.75 6.11
CA PRO A 307 3.87 24.06 6.74
C PRO A 307 2.63 23.86 5.85
N ARG A 308 2.58 24.52 4.68
CA ARG A 308 1.55 24.31 3.66
C ARG A 308 1.75 23.06 2.81
N LEU A 309 2.92 22.42 2.88
CA LEU A 309 3.18 21.09 2.35
C LEU A 309 3.06 20.08 3.48
N ILE A 310 2.10 19.17 3.37
CA ILE A 310 1.95 18.04 4.30
C ILE A 310 2.59 16.82 3.66
N ASN A 311 3.62 16.27 4.30
CA ASN A 311 4.25 15.03 3.88
C ASN A 311 3.42 13.84 4.34
N VAL A 312 3.28 12.83 3.46
CA VAL A 312 2.73 11.50 3.73
C VAL A 312 3.67 10.50 3.06
N ALA A 313 4.78 10.23 3.72
CA ALA A 313 5.94 9.57 3.16
C ALA A 313 6.43 8.41 4.05
N ALA A 314 7.37 7.62 3.55
CA ALA A 314 7.95 6.46 4.24
C ALA A 314 6.90 5.43 4.73
N ILE A 315 5.84 5.21 3.94
CA ILE A 315 4.71 4.31 4.27
C ILE A 315 5.08 2.83 4.09
N ARG A 316 6.19 2.53 3.45
CA ARG A 316 6.72 1.18 3.23
C ARG A 316 5.73 0.24 2.53
N SER A 317 5.47 -0.94 3.13
CA SER A 317 4.65 -2.00 2.53
C SER A 317 3.15 -1.92 2.87
N THR A 318 2.77 -1.15 3.87
CA THR A 318 1.43 -1.16 4.44
C THR A 318 0.47 -0.13 3.82
N GLY A 319 0.88 0.53 2.74
CA GLY A 319 0.09 1.59 2.11
C GLY A 319 -1.31 1.16 1.66
N VAL A 320 -1.46 -0.02 1.04
CA VAL A 320 -2.78 -0.55 0.64
C VAL A 320 -3.65 -0.78 1.87
N THR A 321 -3.10 -1.42 2.89
CA THR A 321 -3.79 -1.69 4.15
C THR A 321 -4.20 -0.43 4.89
N ALA A 322 -3.27 0.53 5.07
CA ALA A 322 -3.45 1.69 5.94
C ALA A 322 -4.08 2.90 5.25
N SER A 323 -4.31 2.85 3.93
CA SER A 323 -4.68 4.02 3.11
C SER A 323 -5.87 4.82 3.64
N LEU A 324 -6.93 4.15 4.10
CA LEU A 324 -8.11 4.83 4.63
C LEU A 324 -7.86 5.45 6.01
N GLY A 325 -7.10 4.76 6.86
CA GLY A 325 -6.69 5.30 8.16
C GLY A 325 -5.75 6.51 8.01
N ILE A 326 -4.83 6.44 7.04
CA ILE A 326 -3.96 7.58 6.67
C ILE A 326 -4.82 8.74 6.18
N ALA A 327 -5.80 8.48 5.30
CA ALA A 327 -6.66 9.53 4.78
C ALA A 327 -7.45 10.23 5.90
N ASP A 328 -8.00 9.48 6.84
CA ASP A 328 -8.71 10.03 7.99
C ASP A 328 -7.78 10.84 8.92
N TYR A 329 -6.56 10.37 9.15
CA TYR A 329 -5.56 11.10 9.93
C TYR A 329 -5.15 12.43 9.26
N VAL A 330 -4.92 12.41 7.95
CA VAL A 330 -4.54 13.59 7.17
C VAL A 330 -5.67 14.63 7.12
N LEU A 331 -6.93 14.20 7.14
CA LEU A 331 -8.05 15.16 7.28
C LEU A 331 -7.94 15.99 8.54
N GLY A 332 -7.51 15.41 9.66
CA GLY A 332 -7.25 16.16 10.90
C GLY A 332 -6.13 17.20 10.72
N LEU A 333 -5.01 16.80 10.13
CA LEU A 333 -3.90 17.72 9.86
C LEU A 333 -4.32 18.89 8.93
N LEU A 334 -5.15 18.60 7.92
CA LEU A 334 -5.65 19.61 7.00
C LEU A 334 -6.65 20.55 7.70
N ALA A 335 -7.47 20.06 8.61
CA ALA A 335 -8.35 20.88 9.43
C ALA A 335 -7.55 21.83 10.32
N ASP A 336 -6.48 21.35 10.97
CA ASP A 336 -5.57 22.19 11.76
C ASP A 336 -4.87 23.25 10.91
N ALA A 337 -4.67 22.97 9.61
CA ALA A 337 -4.10 23.91 8.65
C ALA A 337 -5.15 24.86 8.00
N GLY A 338 -6.40 24.85 8.47
CA GLY A 338 -7.45 25.76 8.05
C GLY A 338 -8.31 25.27 6.87
N VAL A 339 -8.23 23.99 6.48
CA VAL A 339 -9.23 23.39 5.60
C VAL A 339 -10.46 23.03 6.42
N GLU A 340 -11.63 23.42 5.96
CA GLU A 340 -12.90 23.11 6.62
C GLU A 340 -13.64 21.98 5.87
N PRO A 341 -13.32 20.69 6.14
CA PRO A 341 -14.03 19.58 5.52
C PRO A 341 -15.44 19.50 6.12
N ARG A 342 -16.43 19.36 5.25
CA ARG A 342 -17.82 19.12 5.67
C ARG A 342 -18.00 17.67 6.15
N ALA A 343 -19.20 17.35 6.65
CA ALA A 343 -19.55 15.94 6.85
C ALA A 343 -19.42 15.16 5.54
N GLU A 344 -18.96 13.91 5.63
CA GLU A 344 -18.84 13.04 4.45
C GLU A 344 -20.21 12.86 3.80
N ARG A 345 -20.27 13.12 2.50
CA ARG A 345 -21.47 12.93 1.70
C ARG A 345 -21.53 11.50 1.17
N GLU A 346 -22.73 11.00 0.95
CA GLU A 346 -22.90 9.76 0.21
C GLU A 346 -22.17 9.85 -1.14
N PRO A 347 -21.34 8.85 -1.49
CA PRO A 347 -20.69 8.82 -2.79
C PRO A 347 -21.75 8.81 -3.90
N PRO A 348 -21.50 9.47 -5.04
CA PRO A 348 -22.40 9.43 -6.18
C PRO A 348 -22.69 7.99 -6.61
N ALA A 349 -23.96 7.68 -6.92
CA ALA A 349 -24.35 6.37 -7.42
C ALA A 349 -23.73 6.14 -8.81
N GLY A 350 -23.25 4.90 -9.07
CA GLY A 350 -22.81 4.49 -10.41
C GLY A 350 -21.47 5.07 -10.86
N ALA A 351 -20.60 5.50 -9.94
CA ALA A 351 -19.21 5.79 -10.30
C ALA A 351 -18.58 4.51 -10.88
N PRO A 352 -18.15 4.52 -12.15
CA PRO A 352 -17.55 3.32 -12.73
C PRO A 352 -16.24 3.01 -12.05
N VAL A 353 -16.14 1.81 -11.49
CA VAL A 353 -14.83 1.28 -11.08
C VAL A 353 -14.17 0.73 -12.32
N PRO A 354 -12.99 1.22 -12.70
CA PRO A 354 -12.28 0.67 -13.84
C PRO A 354 -11.97 -0.81 -13.58
N GLU A 355 -12.39 -1.68 -14.48
CA GLU A 355 -11.91 -3.06 -14.50
C GLU A 355 -10.57 -3.07 -15.21
N PRO A 356 -9.46 -3.43 -14.52
CA PRO A 356 -8.17 -3.57 -15.18
C PRO A 356 -8.24 -4.64 -16.27
N ALA A 357 -7.76 -4.34 -17.47
CA ALA A 357 -7.77 -5.28 -18.59
C ALA A 357 -6.91 -6.53 -18.34
N ASP A 358 -5.89 -6.41 -17.47
CA ASP A 358 -4.97 -7.49 -17.08
C ASP A 358 -4.90 -7.60 -15.57
N PRO A 359 -4.62 -8.78 -15.01
CA PRO A 359 -4.33 -8.96 -13.59
C PRO A 359 -3.20 -8.03 -13.13
N TRP A 360 -3.30 -7.51 -11.92
CA TRP A 360 -2.35 -6.54 -11.37
C TRP A 360 -0.90 -7.07 -11.34
N TRP A 361 -0.70 -8.34 -11.06
CA TRP A 361 0.61 -8.99 -11.01
C TRP A 361 1.28 -9.07 -12.41
N LEU A 362 0.48 -9.25 -13.47
CA LEU A 362 0.98 -9.23 -14.85
C LEU A 362 1.38 -7.82 -15.27
N ARG A 363 0.62 -6.80 -14.85
CA ARG A 363 0.95 -5.39 -15.09
C ARG A 363 2.22 -4.97 -14.36
N ALA A 364 2.42 -5.47 -13.14
CA ALA A 364 3.64 -5.24 -12.36
C ALA A 364 4.88 -5.86 -13.03
N GLY A 365 4.78 -7.09 -13.56
CA GLY A 365 5.86 -7.76 -14.30
C GLY A 365 6.27 -7.05 -15.59
N ARG A 366 5.31 -6.47 -16.31
CA ARG A 366 5.61 -5.70 -17.54
C ARG A 366 6.36 -4.39 -17.29
N ARG A 367 6.49 -3.94 -16.05
CA ARG A 367 7.27 -2.75 -15.71
C ARG A 367 8.76 -2.99 -15.87
N GLU A 368 9.23 -4.19 -15.55
CA GLU A 368 10.63 -4.62 -15.73
C GLU A 368 11.09 -4.49 -17.20
N ALA A 369 10.20 -4.80 -18.15
CA ALA A 369 10.52 -4.79 -19.57
C ALA A 369 10.71 -3.38 -20.19
N ARG A 370 10.49 -2.29 -19.43
CA ARG A 370 10.58 -0.89 -19.90
C ARG A 370 11.75 -0.11 -19.31
N ALA A 371 12.48 -0.70 -18.37
CA ALA A 371 13.70 -0.16 -17.81
C ALA A 371 14.93 -0.64 -18.59
#